data_4a7f7c7fa2d808540325b17339a1346a
#
_entry.id   4a7f7c7fa2d808540325b17339a1346a
#
_cell.length_a   1.000
_cell.length_b   1.000
_cell.length_c   1.000
_cell.angle_alpha   90.00
_cell.angle_beta   90.00
_cell.angle_gamma   90.00
#
_symmetry.space_group_name_H-M   'P 1'
#
loop_
_entity.id
_entity.type
_entity.pdbx_description
1 polymer ?
#
loop_
_entity_poly.entity_id
_entity_poly.type
_entity_poly.pdbx_seq_one_letter_code
_entity_poly.pdbx_strand_id
1 'polypeptide(L)'
;MYIIIEPKSFVIEINGMKKFSLEYAKELEKIVADTLGESLLTPADMLRDYESFKEMREKDDWISLKEAQGKILVLLHDCDVTESYIALDETIRTQKMFPMLRYDDRNETYTSFILENDAFRANDRKAENIDESNLIVRTRADVYPEYSDERYKVIEDCGSQIITTDFPEKINGNEENVYSFNGKKIKLLGN
;
A
#
# COMPACT_ATOMS: atom_id res chain seq x y z
N MET A 1 10.14 -6.85 1.81
CA MET A 1 8.91 -6.99 2.62
C MET A 1 8.23 -5.63 2.72
N TYR A 2 6.90 -5.57 2.83
CA TYR A 2 6.20 -4.31 3.13
C TYR A 2 5.36 -4.43 4.41
N ILE A 3 5.15 -3.30 5.08
CA ILE A 3 4.30 -3.15 6.26
C ILE A 3 3.29 -2.05 5.94
N ILE A 4 2.00 -2.32 6.15
CA ILE A 4 0.94 -1.32 6.01
C ILE A 4 0.52 -0.89 7.41
N ILE A 5 0.61 0.40 7.70
CA ILE A 5 0.14 1.00 8.94
C ILE A 5 -1.17 1.71 8.65
N GLU A 6 -2.25 1.24 9.26
CA GLU A 6 -3.58 1.84 9.14
C GLU A 6 -3.97 2.53 10.45
N PRO A 7 -3.78 3.85 10.58
CA PRO A 7 -4.22 4.59 11.75
C PRO A 7 -5.75 4.57 11.85
N LYS A 8 -6.27 4.22 13.02
CA LYS A 8 -7.71 4.25 13.28
C LYS A 8 -8.06 5.52 14.05
N SER A 9 -8.75 6.44 13.39
CA SER A 9 -9.36 7.60 14.05
C SER A 9 -10.79 7.25 14.44
N PHE A 10 -11.05 7.07 15.72
CA PHE A 10 -12.41 6.83 16.21
C PHE A 10 -13.13 8.16 16.42
N VAL A 11 -14.38 8.25 15.92
CA VAL A 11 -15.26 9.41 16.11
C VAL A 11 -15.71 9.55 17.57
N ILE A 12 -15.61 8.48 18.36
CA ILE A 12 -16.00 8.42 19.77
C ILE A 12 -14.72 8.35 20.60
N GLU A 13 -14.52 9.30 21.49
CA GLU A 13 -13.47 9.24 22.50
C GLU A 13 -13.73 8.06 23.44
N ILE A 14 -13.09 6.94 23.19
CA ILE A 14 -13.12 5.77 24.04
C ILE A 14 -11.88 5.83 24.94
N ASN A 15 -12.07 6.08 26.24
CA ASN A 15 -11.07 5.86 27.29
C ASN A 15 -9.67 6.42 27.01
N GLY A 16 -9.57 7.70 26.65
CA GLY A 16 -8.27 8.36 26.47
C GLY A 16 -7.57 8.07 25.13
N MET A 17 -8.22 7.42 24.17
CA MET A 17 -7.73 7.33 22.80
C MET A 17 -7.67 8.72 22.19
N LYS A 18 -6.54 9.06 21.60
CA LYS A 18 -6.33 10.32 20.89
C LYS A 18 -6.49 10.11 19.40
N LYS A 19 -7.06 11.12 18.72
CA LYS A 19 -7.09 11.13 17.26
C LYS A 19 -5.67 11.09 16.73
N PHE A 20 -5.42 10.29 15.68
CA PHE A 20 -4.14 10.29 14.99
C PHE A 20 -3.89 11.68 14.38
N SER A 21 -2.76 12.29 14.69
CA SER A 21 -2.39 13.64 14.26
C SER A 21 -1.09 13.63 13.47
N LEU A 22 -0.79 14.74 12.81
CA LEU A 22 0.49 14.91 12.11
C LEU A 22 1.69 14.78 13.06
N GLU A 23 1.56 15.19 14.31
CA GLU A 23 2.60 15.02 15.33
C GLU A 23 2.87 13.52 15.60
N TYR A 24 1.79 12.73 15.74
CA TYR A 24 1.92 11.28 15.88
C TYR A 24 2.46 10.60 14.60
N ALA A 25 2.14 11.11 13.42
CA ALA A 25 2.74 10.62 12.18
C ALA A 25 4.26 10.84 12.15
N LYS A 26 4.74 11.99 12.60
CA LYS A 26 6.18 12.29 12.73
C LYS A 26 6.87 11.43 13.81
N GLU A 27 6.20 11.22 14.94
CA GLU A 27 6.71 10.31 15.98
C GLU A 27 6.79 8.87 15.46
N LEU A 28 5.78 8.42 14.73
CA LEU A 28 5.75 7.11 14.08
C LEU A 28 6.89 6.95 13.07
N GLU A 29 7.16 7.96 12.24
CA GLU A 29 8.31 7.95 11.32
C GLU A 29 9.64 7.75 12.05
N LYS A 30 9.79 8.45 13.18
CA LYS A 30 10.99 8.30 14.00
C LYS A 30 11.12 6.88 14.53
N ILE A 31 10.04 6.30 15.05
CA ILE A 31 10.01 4.91 15.54
C ILE A 31 10.34 3.94 14.40
N VAL A 32 9.77 4.13 13.23
CA VAL A 32 10.02 3.31 12.03
C VAL A 32 11.50 3.38 11.64
N ALA A 33 12.05 4.58 11.56
CA ALA A 33 13.45 4.78 11.18
C ALA A 33 14.43 4.20 12.23
N ASP A 34 14.17 4.44 13.52
CA ASP A 34 14.99 3.94 14.62
C ASP A 34 14.95 2.39 14.72
N THR A 35 13.79 1.79 14.41
CA THR A 35 13.59 0.34 14.50
C THR A 35 14.16 -0.42 13.31
N LEU A 36 13.96 0.08 12.10
CA LEU A 36 14.33 -0.62 10.88
C LEU A 36 15.73 -0.25 10.38
N GLY A 37 16.23 0.93 10.76
CA GLY A 37 17.58 1.38 10.40
C GLY A 37 17.88 1.21 8.92
N GLU A 38 19.00 0.58 8.59
CA GLU A 38 19.43 0.34 7.21
C GLU A 38 18.52 -0.59 6.41
N SER A 39 17.64 -1.34 7.08
CA SER A 39 16.65 -2.19 6.39
C SER A 39 15.47 -1.41 5.87
N LEU A 40 15.24 -0.16 6.31
CA LEU A 40 14.17 0.67 5.80
C LEU A 40 14.47 1.10 4.36
N LEU A 41 13.49 0.88 3.46
CA LEU A 41 13.47 1.48 2.13
C LEU A 41 12.62 2.75 2.19
N THR A 42 13.26 3.90 2.06
CA THR A 42 12.59 5.20 2.13
C THR A 42 12.11 5.68 0.76
N PRO A 43 11.19 6.66 0.70
CA PRO A 43 10.88 7.36 -0.55
C PRO A 43 12.11 7.93 -1.27
N ALA A 44 13.08 8.49 -0.53
CA ALA A 44 14.33 8.98 -1.10
C ALA A 44 15.15 7.89 -1.79
N ASP A 45 15.26 6.71 -1.15
CA ASP A 45 15.99 5.58 -1.72
C ASP A 45 15.33 5.09 -3.02
N MET A 46 14.01 5.13 -3.10
CA MET A 46 13.25 4.70 -4.27
C MET A 46 13.29 5.74 -5.40
N LEU A 47 13.16 7.02 -5.05
CA LEU A 47 13.22 8.12 -6.02
C LEU A 47 14.60 8.28 -6.66
N ARG A 48 15.65 7.94 -5.94
CA ARG A 48 17.03 8.15 -6.45
C ARG A 48 17.23 9.58 -6.96
N ASP A 49 17.55 9.75 -8.24
CA ASP A 49 17.80 11.04 -8.88
C ASP A 49 16.56 11.67 -9.53
N TYR A 50 15.41 10.98 -9.53
CA TYR A 50 14.17 11.51 -10.09
C TYR A 50 13.60 12.64 -9.24
N GLU A 51 13.05 13.66 -9.85
CA GLU A 51 12.43 14.80 -9.13
C GLU A 51 11.09 14.41 -8.49
N SER A 52 10.38 13.42 -9.07
CA SER A 52 9.08 12.97 -8.59
C SER A 52 8.80 11.49 -8.86
N PHE A 53 7.88 10.90 -8.11
CA PHE A 53 7.38 9.55 -8.39
C PHE A 53 6.70 9.45 -9.75
N LYS A 54 6.03 10.50 -10.20
CA LYS A 54 5.42 10.53 -11.53
C LYS A 54 6.49 10.38 -12.61
N GLU A 55 7.57 11.13 -12.55
CA GLU A 55 8.67 11.02 -13.51
C GLU A 55 9.30 9.62 -13.51
N MET A 56 9.56 9.06 -12.33
CA MET A 56 10.10 7.72 -12.19
C MET A 56 9.18 6.66 -12.81
N ARG A 57 7.86 6.76 -12.54
CA ARG A 57 6.86 5.83 -13.08
C ARG A 57 6.72 5.91 -14.60
N GLU A 58 6.73 7.13 -15.17
CA GLU A 58 6.68 7.35 -16.62
C GLU A 58 7.87 6.71 -17.35
N LYS A 59 8.98 6.49 -16.65
CA LYS A 59 10.17 5.78 -17.16
C LYS A 59 10.22 4.31 -16.79
N ASP A 60 9.18 3.82 -16.08
CA ASP A 60 9.10 2.45 -15.56
C ASP A 60 10.37 2.02 -14.79
N ASP A 61 10.97 2.96 -14.05
CA ASP A 61 12.26 2.74 -13.37
C ASP A 61 12.08 2.50 -11.86
N TRP A 62 11.23 1.55 -11.52
CA TRP A 62 11.09 1.07 -10.15
C TRP A 62 12.35 0.34 -9.68
N ILE A 63 12.63 0.43 -8.36
CA ILE A 63 13.66 -0.41 -7.76
C ILE A 63 13.35 -1.89 -8.01
N SER A 64 14.33 -2.63 -8.50
CA SER A 64 14.15 -4.05 -8.76
C SER A 64 13.99 -4.86 -7.45
N LEU A 65 13.31 -6.01 -7.52
CA LEU A 65 13.19 -6.92 -6.37
C LEU A 65 14.56 -7.37 -5.85
N LYS A 66 15.56 -7.43 -6.71
CA LYS A 66 16.95 -7.78 -6.33
C LYS A 66 17.59 -6.68 -5.50
N GLU A 67 17.43 -5.42 -5.89
CA GLU A 67 17.94 -4.25 -5.15
C GLU A 67 17.17 -4.05 -3.84
N ALA A 68 15.87 -4.33 -3.84
CA ALA A 68 15.01 -4.26 -2.65
C ALA A 68 15.19 -5.47 -1.71
N GLN A 69 16.08 -6.43 -2.04
CA GLN A 69 16.28 -7.60 -1.19
C GLN A 69 16.83 -7.20 0.18
N GLY A 70 16.22 -7.70 1.25
CA GLY A 70 16.55 -7.34 2.64
C GLY A 70 15.95 -6.01 3.10
N LYS A 71 15.28 -5.27 2.24
CA LYS A 71 14.62 -4.00 2.58
C LYS A 71 13.17 -4.20 3.02
N ILE A 72 12.73 -3.27 3.84
CA ILE A 72 11.36 -3.17 4.37
C ILE A 72 10.80 -1.80 3.97
N LEU A 73 9.70 -1.82 3.27
CA LEU A 73 8.96 -0.64 2.83
C LEU A 73 7.76 -0.45 3.78
N VAL A 74 7.55 0.76 4.26
CA VAL A 74 6.43 1.08 5.15
C VAL A 74 5.45 1.99 4.43
N LEU A 75 4.20 1.52 4.36
CA LEU A 75 3.09 2.21 3.73
C LEU A 75 2.18 2.81 4.81
N LEU A 76 1.90 4.09 4.72
CA LEU A 76 0.89 4.78 5.54
C LEU A 76 -0.44 4.73 4.78
N HIS A 77 -1.40 3.98 5.32
CA HIS A 77 -2.75 3.92 4.76
C HIS A 77 -3.42 5.29 4.80
N ASP A 78 -4.17 5.63 3.75
CA ASP A 78 -4.93 6.89 3.67
C ASP A 78 -5.77 7.12 4.94
N CYS A 79 -5.59 8.30 5.52
CA CYS A 79 -6.20 8.71 6.77
C CYS A 79 -6.29 10.25 6.85
N ASP A 80 -6.92 10.76 7.92
CA ASP A 80 -7.17 12.20 8.12
C ASP A 80 -5.93 13.11 8.05
N VAL A 81 -4.73 12.57 8.20
CA VAL A 81 -3.48 13.34 8.20
C VAL A 81 -2.67 13.19 6.90
N THR A 82 -3.14 12.40 5.95
CA THR A 82 -2.39 12.08 4.73
C THR A 82 -1.98 13.35 3.96
N GLU A 83 -2.90 14.27 3.72
CA GLU A 83 -2.62 15.53 3.04
C GLU A 83 -1.57 16.37 3.79
N SER A 84 -1.73 16.51 5.11
CA SER A 84 -0.77 17.26 5.94
C SER A 84 0.60 16.59 6.00
N TYR A 85 0.63 15.26 5.92
CA TYR A 85 1.86 14.48 5.88
C TYR A 85 2.61 14.68 4.55
N ILE A 86 1.90 14.69 3.43
CA ILE A 86 2.45 15.00 2.10
C ILE A 86 2.97 16.44 2.07
N ALA A 87 2.23 17.38 2.63
CA ALA A 87 2.62 18.81 2.66
C ALA A 87 3.89 19.13 3.46
N LEU A 88 4.45 18.16 4.20
CA LEU A 88 5.77 18.33 4.83
C LEU A 88 6.90 18.42 3.79
N ASP A 89 6.75 17.70 2.69
CA ASP A 89 7.61 17.76 1.52
C ASP A 89 6.81 17.14 0.35
N GLU A 90 6.35 17.96 -0.59
CA GLU A 90 5.51 17.51 -1.71
C GLU A 90 6.21 16.53 -2.65
N THR A 91 7.52 16.37 -2.54
CA THR A 91 8.25 15.29 -3.22
C THR A 91 8.22 13.97 -2.45
N ILE A 92 7.76 14.02 -1.19
CA ILE A 92 7.82 12.96 -0.17
C ILE A 92 9.21 12.35 0.06
N ARG A 93 10.25 13.02 -0.40
CA ARG A 93 11.64 12.56 -0.31
C ARG A 93 12.15 12.51 1.13
N THR A 94 11.72 13.47 1.95
CA THR A 94 12.15 13.57 3.35
C THR A 94 11.40 12.63 4.30
N GLN A 95 10.22 12.17 3.89
CA GLN A 95 9.41 11.22 4.66
C GLN A 95 10.06 9.84 4.73
N LYS A 96 9.64 9.05 5.72
CA LYS A 96 10.12 7.68 5.95
C LYS A 96 9.11 6.61 5.55
N MET A 97 7.86 7.00 5.35
CA MET A 97 6.78 6.13 4.92
C MET A 97 6.19 6.62 3.60
N PHE A 98 5.71 5.69 2.80
CA PHE A 98 5.03 6.01 1.55
C PHE A 98 3.53 6.18 1.81
N PRO A 99 2.90 7.32 1.46
CA PRO A 99 1.47 7.43 1.54
C PRO A 99 0.80 6.51 0.52
N MET A 100 -0.21 5.77 0.96
CA MET A 100 -1.12 5.07 0.06
C MET A 100 -2.31 5.99 -0.19
N LEU A 101 -2.53 6.34 -1.45
CA LEU A 101 -3.49 7.35 -1.84
C LEU A 101 -4.69 6.74 -2.55
N ARG A 102 -5.76 7.50 -2.68
CA ARG A 102 -6.93 7.07 -3.44
C ARG A 102 -6.68 7.19 -4.93
N TYR A 103 -7.47 6.47 -5.71
CA TYR A 103 -7.36 6.46 -7.17
C TYR A 103 -7.47 7.86 -7.80
N ASP A 104 -8.24 8.75 -7.18
CA ASP A 104 -8.41 10.12 -7.69
C ASP A 104 -7.09 10.92 -7.67
N ASP A 105 -6.16 10.57 -6.78
CA ASP A 105 -4.84 11.20 -6.65
C ASP A 105 -3.76 10.55 -7.53
N ARG A 106 -4.13 9.65 -8.45
CA ARG A 106 -3.20 8.86 -9.26
C ARG A 106 -2.25 9.67 -10.15
N ASN A 107 -2.65 10.86 -10.51
CA ASN A 107 -1.88 11.76 -11.40
C ASN A 107 -0.96 12.72 -10.65
N GLU A 108 -1.03 12.76 -9.33
CA GLU A 108 -0.18 13.62 -8.54
C GLU A 108 1.30 13.21 -8.64
N THR A 109 2.19 14.18 -8.51
CA THR A 109 3.64 13.97 -8.67
C THR A 109 4.24 13.02 -7.64
N TYR A 110 3.68 13.02 -6.45
CA TYR A 110 4.10 12.21 -5.30
C TYR A 110 3.45 10.83 -5.24
N THR A 111 2.49 10.52 -6.11
CA THR A 111 1.75 9.25 -6.01
C THR A 111 2.58 8.08 -6.51
N SER A 112 2.72 7.08 -5.67
CA SER A 112 3.43 5.83 -5.94
C SER A 112 2.56 4.60 -5.65
N PHE A 113 1.76 4.64 -4.59
CA PHE A 113 0.91 3.55 -4.14
C PHE A 113 -0.55 3.98 -4.09
N ILE A 114 -1.41 3.17 -4.71
CA ILE A 114 -2.87 3.36 -4.71
C ILE A 114 -3.54 2.36 -3.78
N LEU A 115 -4.45 2.88 -2.99
CA LEU A 115 -5.36 2.13 -2.14
C LEU A 115 -6.71 1.97 -2.85
N GLU A 116 -6.99 0.76 -3.30
CA GLU A 116 -8.31 0.39 -3.79
C GLU A 116 -8.83 -0.83 -3.03
N ASN A 117 -9.68 -0.57 -2.06
CA ASN A 117 -10.19 -1.62 -1.18
C ASN A 117 -11.19 -2.57 -1.85
N ASP A 118 -11.74 -2.16 -3.00
CA ASP A 118 -12.72 -2.95 -3.73
C ASP A 118 -12.07 -3.63 -4.94
N ALA A 119 -12.03 -4.97 -4.90
CA ALA A 119 -11.45 -5.78 -5.97
C ALA A 119 -12.16 -5.59 -7.31
N PHE A 120 -13.48 -5.41 -7.30
CA PHE A 120 -14.26 -5.16 -8.52
C PHE A 120 -13.87 -3.81 -9.15
N ARG A 121 -13.75 -2.77 -8.33
CA ARG A 121 -13.27 -1.47 -8.80
C ARG A 121 -11.82 -1.51 -9.28
N ALA A 122 -10.94 -2.28 -8.59
CA ALA A 122 -9.57 -2.46 -9.05
C ALA A 122 -9.54 -3.09 -10.44
N ASN A 123 -10.39 -4.08 -10.69
CA ASN A 123 -10.50 -4.73 -11.99
C ASN A 123 -11.08 -3.80 -13.07
N ASP A 124 -12.12 -3.02 -12.76
CA ASP A 124 -12.69 -2.04 -13.70
C ASP A 124 -11.65 -0.98 -14.08
N ARG A 125 -10.87 -0.50 -13.11
CA ARG A 125 -9.81 0.49 -13.32
C ARG A 125 -8.62 -0.04 -14.09
N LYS A 126 -8.33 -1.35 -14.02
CA LYS A 126 -7.37 -1.99 -14.90
C LYS A 126 -7.77 -1.82 -16.38
N ALA A 127 -9.05 -1.98 -16.69
CA ALA A 127 -9.58 -1.75 -18.03
C ALA A 127 -9.49 -0.27 -18.47
N GLU A 128 -9.41 0.67 -17.51
CA GLU A 128 -9.23 2.11 -17.73
C GLU A 128 -7.76 2.55 -17.80
N ASN A 129 -6.81 1.62 -18.02
CA ASN A 129 -5.37 1.87 -18.18
C ASN A 129 -4.61 2.30 -16.91
N ILE A 130 -4.92 1.74 -15.74
CA ILE A 130 -4.02 1.87 -14.58
C ILE A 130 -2.62 1.32 -14.91
N ASP A 131 -2.56 0.29 -15.76
CA ASP A 131 -1.31 -0.33 -16.18
C ASP A 131 -0.36 0.66 -16.87
N GLU A 132 -0.89 1.69 -17.57
CA GLU A 132 -0.09 2.72 -18.22
C GLU A 132 0.54 3.72 -17.26
N SER A 133 0.04 3.80 -16.02
CA SER A 133 0.56 4.74 -15.03
C SER A 133 1.71 4.17 -14.20
N ASN A 134 2.02 2.88 -14.32
CA ASN A 134 3.02 2.16 -13.55
C ASN A 134 2.89 2.37 -12.02
N LEU A 135 1.66 2.49 -11.52
CA LEU A 135 1.34 2.60 -10.11
C LEU A 135 1.32 1.23 -9.44
N ILE A 136 1.72 1.18 -8.18
CA ILE A 136 1.53 -0.02 -7.37
C ILE A 136 0.16 0.07 -6.69
N VAL A 137 -0.73 -0.85 -7.04
CA VAL A 137 -2.09 -0.90 -6.51
C VAL A 137 -2.19 -1.96 -5.43
N ARG A 138 -2.74 -1.56 -4.28
CA ARG A 138 -3.12 -2.48 -3.21
C ARG A 138 -4.64 -2.64 -3.18
N THR A 139 -5.09 -3.89 -3.14
CA THR A 139 -6.51 -4.23 -2.98
C THR A 139 -6.73 -5.27 -1.88
N ARG A 140 -8.00 -5.59 -1.59
CA ARG A 140 -8.39 -6.56 -0.57
C ARG A 140 -9.06 -7.75 -1.22
N ALA A 141 -8.60 -8.94 -0.89
CA ALA A 141 -9.21 -10.19 -1.33
C ALA A 141 -10.57 -10.42 -0.66
N ASP A 142 -10.71 -9.96 0.57
CA ASP A 142 -11.90 -10.21 1.40
C ASP A 142 -12.15 -9.08 2.41
N VAL A 143 -13.26 -9.15 3.08
CA VAL A 143 -13.65 -8.26 4.20
C VAL A 143 -14.32 -9.13 5.27
N TYR A 144 -13.58 -9.42 6.34
CA TYR A 144 -14.15 -10.19 7.46
C TYR A 144 -15.48 -9.60 7.96
N PRO A 145 -16.51 -10.41 8.24
CA PRO A 145 -16.55 -11.88 8.21
C PRO A 145 -16.97 -12.49 6.86
N GLU A 146 -17.03 -11.70 5.79
CA GLU A 146 -17.58 -12.12 4.52
C GLU A 146 -16.53 -12.76 3.61
N TYR A 147 -16.86 -13.91 3.09
CA TYR A 147 -16.15 -14.61 2.04
C TYR A 147 -16.97 -14.60 0.74
N SER A 148 -16.32 -14.36 -0.39
CA SER A 148 -16.97 -14.34 -1.70
C SER A 148 -16.08 -14.97 -2.77
N ASP A 149 -16.52 -16.10 -3.31
CA ASP A 149 -15.86 -16.77 -4.44
C ASP A 149 -15.75 -15.88 -5.68
N GLU A 150 -16.73 -15.01 -5.91
CA GLU A 150 -16.72 -14.08 -7.02
C GLU A 150 -15.62 -13.05 -6.86
N ARG A 151 -15.46 -12.49 -5.65
CA ARG A 151 -14.41 -11.55 -5.31
C ARG A 151 -13.02 -12.17 -5.48
N TYR A 152 -12.85 -13.43 -5.07
CA TYR A 152 -11.58 -14.15 -5.23
C TYR A 152 -11.20 -14.36 -6.68
N LYS A 153 -12.16 -14.64 -7.57
CA LYS A 153 -11.90 -14.74 -9.02
C LYS A 153 -11.44 -13.41 -9.60
N VAL A 154 -12.11 -12.32 -9.22
CA VAL A 154 -11.76 -10.98 -9.69
C VAL A 154 -10.37 -10.56 -9.23
N ILE A 155 -9.97 -10.91 -8.01
CA ILE A 155 -8.64 -10.60 -7.46
C ILE A 155 -7.52 -11.22 -8.28
N GLU A 156 -7.71 -12.40 -8.86
CA GLU A 156 -6.70 -13.04 -9.69
C GLU A 156 -6.42 -12.26 -10.98
N ASP A 157 -7.43 -11.55 -11.48
CA ASP A 157 -7.40 -10.86 -12.76
C ASP A 157 -7.23 -9.34 -12.65
N CYS A 158 -7.43 -8.75 -11.46
CA CYS A 158 -7.46 -7.30 -11.27
C CYS A 158 -6.12 -6.58 -11.48
N GLY A 159 -5.00 -7.31 -11.60
CA GLY A 159 -3.68 -6.73 -11.86
C GLY A 159 -3.03 -6.01 -10.66
N SER A 160 -3.67 -6.03 -9.49
CA SER A 160 -3.09 -5.40 -8.29
C SER A 160 -1.84 -6.13 -7.80
N GLN A 161 -0.78 -5.37 -7.50
CA GLN A 161 0.51 -5.91 -7.09
C GLN A 161 0.55 -6.30 -5.61
N ILE A 162 -0.27 -5.65 -4.79
CA ILE A 162 -0.40 -5.94 -3.36
C ILE A 162 -1.84 -6.38 -3.07
N ILE A 163 -1.97 -7.59 -2.55
CA ILE A 163 -3.27 -8.14 -2.16
C ILE A 163 -3.22 -8.48 -0.68
N THR A 164 -4.16 -7.93 0.08
CA THR A 164 -4.31 -8.23 1.51
C THR A 164 -5.54 -9.08 1.77
N THR A 165 -5.48 -9.95 2.77
CA THR A 165 -6.56 -10.82 3.17
C THR A 165 -6.70 -10.84 4.69
N ASP A 166 -7.92 -10.94 5.19
CA ASP A 166 -8.24 -11.19 6.59
C ASP A 166 -8.19 -12.69 6.93
N PHE A 167 -8.01 -13.55 5.91
CA PHE A 167 -7.92 -15.02 6.03
C PHE A 167 -6.56 -15.56 5.57
N PRO A 168 -5.44 -15.19 6.22
CA PRO A 168 -4.10 -15.59 5.78
C PRO A 168 -3.79 -17.06 6.05
N GLU A 169 -4.51 -17.70 6.96
CA GLU A 169 -4.35 -19.08 7.39
C GLU A 169 -5.71 -19.73 7.71
N LYS A 170 -5.72 -21.04 7.76
CA LYS A 170 -6.88 -21.79 8.26
C LYS A 170 -7.06 -21.48 9.74
N ILE A 171 -8.05 -20.65 10.06
CA ILE A 171 -8.44 -20.34 11.43
C ILE A 171 -9.67 -21.19 11.79
N ASN A 172 -9.78 -21.67 13.02
CA ASN A 172 -10.89 -22.47 13.52
C ASN A 172 -12.26 -21.95 13.03
N GLY A 173 -12.95 -22.77 12.23
CA GLY A 173 -14.25 -22.46 11.64
C GLY A 173 -14.21 -21.85 10.21
N ASN A 174 -13.02 -21.56 9.65
CA ASN A 174 -12.85 -21.04 8.28
C ASN A 174 -11.80 -21.82 7.49
N GLU A 175 -11.80 -23.14 7.64
CA GLU A 175 -10.77 -24.00 7.03
C GLU A 175 -10.80 -24.01 5.50
N GLU A 176 -11.91 -23.59 4.90
CA GLU A 176 -12.13 -23.59 3.46
C GLU A 176 -11.81 -22.22 2.80
N ASN A 177 -11.74 -21.16 3.57
CA ASN A 177 -11.69 -19.78 3.08
C ASN A 177 -10.30 -19.15 3.22
N VAL A 178 -9.27 -19.82 2.74
CA VAL A 178 -7.90 -19.27 2.72
C VAL A 178 -7.57 -18.79 1.33
N TYR A 179 -7.29 -17.49 1.19
CA TYR A 179 -6.83 -16.96 -0.07
C TYR A 179 -5.41 -17.44 -0.40
N SER A 180 -5.29 -18.13 -1.52
CA SER A 180 -3.99 -18.55 -2.04
C SER A 180 -4.01 -18.57 -3.57
N PHE A 181 -2.97 -18.08 -4.20
CA PHE A 181 -2.75 -18.24 -5.63
C PHE A 181 -2.27 -19.68 -5.93
N ASN A 182 -3.18 -20.60 -6.20
CA ASN A 182 -2.86 -22.01 -6.47
C ASN A 182 -1.89 -22.60 -5.43
N GLY A 183 -2.15 -22.37 -4.14
CA GLY A 183 -1.32 -22.82 -3.04
C GLY A 183 -0.01 -22.04 -2.85
N LYS A 184 0.21 -20.95 -3.57
CA LYS A 184 1.38 -20.08 -3.44
C LYS A 184 0.99 -18.72 -2.84
N LYS A 185 1.83 -18.21 -1.95
CA LYS A 185 1.66 -16.86 -1.35
C LYS A 185 2.08 -15.72 -2.29
N ILE A 186 2.67 -16.04 -3.44
CA ILE A 186 3.19 -15.07 -4.41
C ILE A 186 2.77 -15.53 -5.81
N LYS A 187 2.12 -14.64 -6.55
CA LYS A 187 1.89 -14.77 -8.00
C LYS A 187 2.97 -13.94 -8.70
N LEU A 188 3.73 -14.58 -9.58
CA LEU A 188 4.55 -13.85 -10.53
C LEU A 188 3.61 -13.44 -11.68
N LEU A 189 3.40 -12.14 -11.85
CA LEU A 189 2.76 -11.60 -13.03
C LEU A 189 3.74 -11.85 -14.18
N GLY A 190 3.36 -12.72 -15.12
CA GLY A 190 4.18 -13.02 -16.29
C GLY A 190 4.30 -11.80 -17.20
N ASN A 191 5.43 -11.69 -17.86
CA ASN A 191 5.64 -10.78 -19.00
C ASN A 191 4.67 -11.11 -20.14
#